data_9937a48f757676a5587ca9f87ee60054
#
_entry.id   9937a48f757676a5587ca9f87ee60054
#
_cell.length_a   1.000
_cell.length_b   1.000
_cell.length_c   1.000
_cell.angle_alpha   90.00
_cell.angle_beta   90.00
_cell.angle_gamma   90.00
#
_symmetry.space_group_name_H-M   'P 1'
#
loop_
_entity.id
_entity.type
_entity.pdbx_description
1 polymer ?
#
loop_
_entity_poly.entity_id
_entity_poly.type
_entity_poly.pdbx_seq_one_letter_code
_entity_poly.pdbx_strand_id
1 'polypeptide(L)'
;MLKSKSTLSFVMLFSALCGLIFVIGCGDSAVKQEMSEFLKLYSVTVSEYEAADDTKRAQMKEKIDSFRIKWSAMVVELNDKVTPQVMNEMEREYKEITKKYALLNS
;
A
#
# COMPACT_ATOMS: atom_id res chain seq x y z
N MET A 1 -23.72 17.59 6.08
CA MET A 1 -24.58 16.58 5.48
C MET A 1 -24.22 16.27 4.03
N LEU A 2 -24.12 17.30 3.21
CA LEU A 2 -23.75 17.10 1.81
C LEU A 2 -22.39 16.44 1.64
N LYS A 3 -21.44 16.80 2.51
CA LYS A 3 -20.07 16.25 2.45
C LYS A 3 -20.05 14.75 2.77
N SER A 4 -20.85 14.29 3.70
CA SER A 4 -20.85 12.86 4.04
C SER A 4 -21.50 12.02 2.94
N LYS A 5 -22.50 12.55 2.25
CA LYS A 5 -23.09 11.86 1.10
C LYS A 5 -22.13 11.76 -0.07
N SER A 6 -21.37 12.81 -0.36
CA SER A 6 -20.36 12.81 -1.39
C SER A 6 -19.25 11.81 -1.08
N THR A 7 -18.81 11.77 0.15
CA THR A 7 -17.76 10.86 0.58
C THR A 7 -18.20 9.41 0.48
N LEU A 8 -19.43 9.12 0.88
CA LEU A 8 -19.99 7.78 0.79
C LEU A 8 -20.11 7.32 -0.66
N SER A 9 -20.59 8.20 -1.54
CA SER A 9 -20.71 7.92 -2.94
C SER A 9 -19.36 7.64 -3.58
N PHE A 10 -18.35 8.40 -3.20
CA PHE A 10 -16.99 8.23 -3.70
C PHE A 10 -16.39 6.90 -3.26
N VAL A 11 -16.59 6.54 -2.00
CA VAL A 11 -16.11 5.26 -1.46
C VAL A 11 -16.80 4.08 -2.14
N MET A 12 -18.08 4.19 -2.39
CA MET A 12 -18.83 3.14 -3.10
C MET A 12 -18.35 2.97 -4.53
N LEU A 13 -18.09 4.06 -5.23
CA LEU A 13 -17.56 4.03 -6.59
C LEU A 13 -16.19 3.38 -6.61
N PHE A 14 -15.35 3.70 -5.65
CA PHE A 14 -14.01 3.14 -5.55
C PHE A 14 -14.06 1.64 -5.29
N SER A 15 -14.94 1.21 -4.40
CA SER A 15 -15.14 -0.21 -4.10
C SER A 15 -15.64 -0.98 -5.32
N ALA A 16 -16.57 -0.40 -6.05
CA ALA A 16 -17.11 -1.03 -7.27
C ALA A 16 -16.03 -1.17 -8.34
N LEU A 17 -15.20 -0.16 -8.51
CA LEU A 17 -14.08 -0.19 -9.44
C LEU A 17 -13.07 -1.27 -9.05
N CYS A 18 -12.72 -1.36 -7.78
CA CYS A 18 -11.82 -2.40 -7.28
C CYS A 18 -12.40 -3.79 -7.50
N GLY A 19 -13.70 -3.95 -7.30
CA GLY A 19 -14.39 -5.20 -7.53
C GLY A 19 -14.36 -5.61 -9.00
N LEU A 20 -14.59 -4.66 -9.88
CA LEU A 20 -14.54 -4.90 -11.32
C LEU A 20 -13.14 -5.30 -11.78
N ILE A 21 -12.12 -4.60 -11.32
CA ILE A 21 -10.74 -4.93 -11.64
C ILE A 21 -10.39 -6.34 -11.15
N PHE A 22 -10.86 -6.68 -9.98
CA PHE A 22 -10.63 -8.00 -9.39
C PHE A 22 -11.26 -9.11 -10.22
N VAL A 23 -12.47 -8.88 -10.72
CA VAL A 23 -13.17 -9.86 -11.56
C VAL A 23 -12.51 -10.03 -12.92
N ILE A 24 -12.09 -8.92 -13.53
CA ILE A 24 -11.48 -8.94 -14.87
C ILE A 24 -10.05 -9.44 -14.81
N GLY A 25 -9.35 -9.09 -13.75
CA GLY A 25 -7.93 -9.40 -13.60
C GLY A 25 -7.66 -10.72 -12.89
N CYS A 26 -8.31 -11.78 -13.30
CA CYS A 26 -8.00 -13.10 -12.76
C CYS A 26 -6.58 -13.49 -13.13
N GLY A 27 -5.66 -13.47 -12.15
CA GLY A 27 -4.32 -13.98 -12.34
C GLY A 27 -3.23 -13.06 -11.85
N ASP A 28 -2.02 -13.36 -12.25
CA ASP A 28 -0.79 -12.75 -11.75
C ASP A 28 -0.74 -11.24 -11.94
N SER A 29 -1.25 -10.74 -13.06
CA SER A 29 -1.17 -9.30 -13.35
C SER A 29 -2.03 -8.46 -12.41
N ALA A 30 -3.20 -8.95 -12.01
CA ALA A 30 -4.06 -8.23 -11.07
C ALA A 30 -3.43 -8.18 -9.68
N VAL A 31 -2.87 -9.29 -9.23
CA VAL A 31 -2.19 -9.39 -7.94
C VAL A 31 -0.95 -8.51 -7.92
N LYS A 32 -0.16 -8.56 -8.99
CA LYS A 32 1.02 -7.70 -9.13
C LYS A 32 0.65 -6.23 -9.05
N GLN A 33 -0.42 -5.84 -9.71
CA GLN A 33 -0.90 -4.45 -9.70
C GLN A 33 -1.34 -4.03 -8.30
N GLU A 34 -2.04 -4.90 -7.60
CA GLU A 34 -2.48 -4.64 -6.23
C GLU A 34 -1.29 -4.41 -5.30
N MET A 35 -0.28 -5.27 -5.37
CA MET A 35 0.94 -5.13 -4.60
C MET A 35 1.70 -3.86 -4.97
N SER A 36 1.78 -3.56 -6.25
CA SER A 36 2.46 -2.37 -6.75
C SER A 36 1.79 -1.10 -6.28
N GLU A 37 0.47 -1.04 -6.29
CA GLU A 37 -0.28 0.11 -5.79
C GLU A 37 -0.10 0.28 -4.28
N PHE A 38 -0.08 -0.82 -3.55
CA PHE A 38 0.18 -0.80 -2.12
C PHE A 38 1.55 -0.21 -1.83
N LEU A 39 2.58 -0.67 -2.54
CA LEU A 39 3.94 -0.18 -2.37
C LEU A 39 4.07 1.28 -2.76
N LYS A 40 3.32 1.72 -3.76
CA LYS A 40 3.29 3.11 -4.17
C LYS A 40 2.73 4.00 -3.05
N LEU A 41 1.64 3.58 -2.44
CA LEU A 41 1.06 4.29 -1.30
C LEU A 41 2.02 4.34 -0.12
N TYR A 42 2.68 3.23 0.15
CA TYR A 42 3.69 3.16 1.19
C TYR A 42 4.84 4.14 0.91
N SER A 43 5.34 4.14 -0.31
CA SER A 43 6.41 5.04 -0.73
C SER A 43 6.01 6.51 -0.59
N VAL A 44 4.80 6.86 -1.02
CA VAL A 44 4.27 8.23 -0.88
C VAL A 44 4.17 8.61 0.60
N THR A 45 3.69 7.70 1.43
CA THR A 45 3.55 7.97 2.87
C THR A 45 4.91 8.20 3.52
N VAL A 46 5.92 7.42 3.15
CA VAL A 46 7.29 7.62 3.67
C VAL A 46 7.85 8.95 3.20
N SER A 47 7.58 9.34 1.96
CA SER A 47 8.00 10.66 1.44
C SER A 47 7.33 11.81 2.18
N GLU A 48 6.06 11.67 2.51
CA GLU A 48 5.35 12.66 3.33
C GLU A 48 5.94 12.73 4.74
N TYR A 49 6.31 11.58 5.28
CA TYR A 49 6.97 11.51 6.58
C TYR A 49 8.30 12.27 6.56
N GLU A 50 9.05 12.15 5.48
CA GLU A 50 10.31 12.87 5.32
C GLU A 50 10.11 14.38 5.39
N ALA A 51 9.06 14.88 4.78
CA ALA A 51 8.75 16.31 4.71
C ALA A 51 8.00 16.83 5.94
N ALA A 52 7.55 15.95 6.82
CA ALA A 52 6.70 16.32 7.96
C ALA A 52 7.54 16.81 9.15
N ASP A 53 6.92 17.63 10.00
CA ASP A 53 7.50 18.03 11.27
C ASP A 53 7.40 16.91 12.30
N ASP A 54 8.00 17.12 13.47
CA ASP A 54 8.07 16.09 14.51
C ASP A 54 6.70 15.64 15.00
N THR A 55 5.77 16.56 15.14
CA THR A 55 4.41 16.26 15.59
C THR A 55 3.68 15.38 14.58
N LYS A 56 3.79 15.73 13.31
CA LYS A 56 3.14 14.98 12.24
C LYS A 56 3.81 13.62 12.04
N ARG A 57 5.13 13.57 12.18
CA ARG A 57 5.87 12.31 12.10
C ARG A 57 5.41 11.32 13.16
N ALA A 58 5.16 11.78 14.37
CA ALA A 58 4.67 10.93 15.45
C ALA A 58 3.33 10.28 15.09
N GLN A 59 2.45 11.06 14.44
CA GLN A 59 1.15 10.55 13.98
C GLN A 59 1.30 9.58 12.82
N MET A 60 2.24 9.83 11.94
CA MET A 60 2.45 9.02 10.74
C MET A 60 3.11 7.67 11.03
N LYS A 61 3.83 7.55 12.14
CA LYS A 61 4.50 6.31 12.51
C LYS A 61 3.54 5.13 12.59
N GLU A 62 2.38 5.34 13.20
CA GLU A 62 1.35 4.30 13.29
C GLU A 62 0.87 3.86 11.91
N LYS A 63 0.68 4.82 11.01
CA LYS A 63 0.25 4.54 9.65
C LYS A 63 1.31 3.74 8.91
N ILE A 64 2.56 4.11 9.03
CA ILE A 64 3.66 3.41 8.39
C ILE A 64 3.81 1.99 8.96
N ASP A 65 3.70 1.84 10.26
CA ASP A 65 3.71 0.52 10.90
C ASP A 65 2.55 -0.35 10.40
N SER A 66 1.39 0.25 10.18
CA SER A 66 0.25 -0.44 9.61
C SER A 66 0.54 -0.97 8.20
N PHE A 67 1.24 -0.21 7.38
CA PHE A 67 1.68 -0.68 6.06
C PHE A 67 2.58 -1.91 6.17
N ARG A 68 3.49 -1.90 7.12
CA ARG A 68 4.42 -3.01 7.31
C ARG A 68 3.69 -4.28 7.73
N ILE A 69 2.74 -4.16 8.64
CA ILE A 69 1.93 -5.29 9.09
C ILE A 69 1.09 -5.84 7.91
N LYS A 70 0.45 -4.95 7.17
CA LYS A 70 -0.35 -5.33 6.01
C LYS A 70 0.49 -5.98 4.92
N TRP A 71 1.71 -5.50 4.71
CA TRP A 71 2.62 -6.10 3.74
C TRP A 71 2.93 -7.55 4.10
N SER A 72 3.24 -7.82 5.36
CA SER A 72 3.50 -9.18 5.82
C SER A 72 2.32 -10.10 5.57
N ALA A 73 1.11 -9.62 5.84
CA ALA A 73 -0.10 -10.38 5.58
C ALA A 73 -0.32 -10.62 4.09
N MET A 74 -0.07 -9.60 3.27
CA MET A 74 -0.19 -9.71 1.81
C MET A 74 0.78 -10.74 1.24
N VAL A 75 2.01 -10.74 1.70
CA VAL A 75 3.02 -11.69 1.23
C VAL A 75 2.57 -13.12 1.53
N VAL A 76 2.09 -13.38 2.73
CA VAL A 76 1.61 -14.71 3.10
C VAL A 76 0.41 -15.13 2.24
N GLU A 77 -0.53 -14.22 2.05
CA GLU A 77 -1.77 -14.50 1.31
C GLU A 77 -1.52 -14.66 -0.18
N LEU A 78 -0.65 -13.84 -0.77
CA LEU A 78 -0.48 -13.76 -2.21
C LEU A 78 0.75 -14.51 -2.73
N ASN A 79 1.50 -15.15 -1.87
CA ASN A 79 2.75 -15.80 -2.23
C ASN A 79 2.59 -16.86 -3.32
N ASP A 80 1.49 -17.58 -3.31
CA ASP A 80 1.22 -18.62 -4.30
C ASP A 80 0.42 -18.10 -5.51
N LYS A 81 0.07 -16.84 -5.51
CA LYS A 81 -0.71 -16.20 -6.60
C LYS A 81 0.14 -15.40 -7.57
N VAL A 82 1.42 -15.27 -7.30
CA VAL A 82 2.39 -14.59 -8.17
C VAL A 82 3.59 -15.47 -8.37
N THR A 83 4.36 -15.21 -9.43
CA THR A 83 5.61 -15.93 -9.66
C THR A 83 6.65 -15.52 -8.62
N PRO A 84 7.65 -16.40 -8.35
CA PRO A 84 8.75 -16.02 -7.46
C PRO A 84 9.49 -14.76 -7.91
N GLN A 85 9.60 -14.56 -9.21
CA GLN A 85 10.23 -13.35 -9.76
C GLN A 85 9.50 -12.09 -9.36
N VAL A 86 8.18 -12.10 -9.52
CA VAL A 86 7.32 -10.95 -9.16
C VAL A 86 7.41 -10.71 -7.66
N MET A 87 7.33 -11.75 -6.85
CA MET A 87 7.42 -11.63 -5.40
C MET A 87 8.76 -11.01 -4.97
N ASN A 88 9.86 -11.49 -5.55
CA ASN A 88 11.20 -10.96 -5.25
C ASN A 88 11.31 -9.49 -5.61
N GLU A 89 10.75 -9.09 -6.75
CA GLU A 89 10.76 -7.72 -7.21
C GLU A 89 9.98 -6.81 -6.25
N MET A 90 8.81 -7.26 -5.83
CA MET A 90 7.97 -6.50 -4.90
C MET A 90 8.62 -6.41 -3.52
N GLU A 91 9.20 -7.49 -3.03
CA GLU A 91 9.91 -7.47 -1.75
C GLU A 91 11.12 -6.55 -1.77
N ARG A 92 11.81 -6.48 -2.89
CA ARG A 92 12.95 -5.57 -3.02
C ARG A 92 12.49 -4.13 -2.92
N GLU A 93 11.41 -3.77 -3.60
CA GLU A 93 10.84 -2.43 -3.50
C GLU A 93 10.41 -2.11 -2.06
N TYR A 94 9.75 -3.05 -1.41
CA TYR A 94 9.34 -2.89 -0.02
C TYR A 94 10.54 -2.65 0.88
N LYS A 95 11.61 -3.40 0.70
CA LYS A 95 12.83 -3.26 1.50
C LYS A 95 13.49 -1.90 1.29
N GLU A 96 13.50 -1.41 0.07
CA GLU A 96 14.07 -0.09 -0.23
C GLU A 96 13.28 1.03 0.45
N ILE A 97 11.96 0.95 0.42
CA ILE A 97 11.11 1.95 1.06
C ILE A 97 11.30 1.90 2.59
N THR A 98 11.32 0.69 3.14
CA THR A 98 11.52 0.48 4.58
C THR A 98 12.89 0.96 5.03
N LYS A 99 13.92 0.75 4.21
CA LYS A 99 15.27 1.23 4.49
C LYS A 99 15.30 2.77 4.54
N LYS A 100 14.63 3.42 3.60
CA LYS A 100 14.52 4.87 3.58
C LYS A 100 13.87 5.37 4.87
N TYR A 101 12.78 4.75 5.26
CA TYR A 101 12.09 5.10 6.50
C TYR A 101 12.98 4.91 7.72
N ALA A 102 13.72 3.80 7.78
CA ALA A 102 14.65 3.53 8.89
C ALA A 102 15.75 4.60 8.99
N LEU A 103 16.26 5.04 7.83
CA LEU A 103 17.29 6.09 7.80
C LEU A 103 16.75 7.42 8.31
N LEU A 104 15.48 7.72 8.08
CA LEU A 104 14.86 8.94 8.56
C LEU A 104 14.67 8.94 10.08
N ASN A 105 14.68 7.77 10.70
CA ASN A 105 14.50 7.62 12.15
C ASN A 105 15.80 7.41 12.91
N SER A 106 16.91 7.33 12.22
CA SER A 106 18.21 7.12 12.87
C SER A 106 18.89 8.42 13.30
#